data_cf3691289b333cc478fdfcd2da876abc
#
_entry.id   cf3691289b333cc478fdfcd2da876abc
#
_cell.length_a   1.000
_cell.length_b   1.000
_cell.length_c   1.000
_cell.angle_alpha   90.00
_cell.angle_beta   90.00
_cell.angle_gamma   90.00
#
_symmetry.space_group_name_H-M   'P 1'
#
loop_
_entity.id
_entity.type
_entity.pdbx_description
1 polymer ?
#
loop_
_entity_poly.entity_id
_entity_poly.type
_entity_poly.pdbx_seq_one_letter_code
_entity_poly.pdbx_strand_id
1 'polypeptide(L)'
;MTECVLDTDVVIAALDRGDAHHDAAARAVKRMAEGGTRLLVSPINYAEALVRPAASKSAMRAAVDAIRALGIELAPPTAFIAQRAAGFRHTGISLADSFALATALSRRASLATFDRDVRRSARAAGADLALP
;
A
#
# COMPACT_ATOMS: atom_id res chain seq x y z
N MET A 1 1.74 1.18 -18.95
CA MET A 1 2.58 1.38 -17.77
C MET A 1 2.06 0.51 -16.64
N THR A 2 2.92 -0.27 -16.02
CA THR A 2 2.53 -1.09 -14.87
C THR A 2 2.37 -0.24 -13.62
N GLU A 3 1.45 -0.67 -12.77
CA GLU A 3 1.17 -0.02 -11.49
C GLU A 3 1.20 -1.05 -10.36
N CYS A 4 1.64 -0.62 -9.19
CA CYS A 4 1.61 -1.41 -7.98
C CYS A 4 1.00 -0.59 -6.85
N VAL A 5 -0.01 -1.14 -6.19
CA VAL A 5 -0.62 -0.52 -5.02
C VAL A 5 0.09 -1.07 -3.78
N LEU A 6 0.51 -0.17 -2.90
CA LEU A 6 1.21 -0.54 -1.66
C LEU A 6 0.21 -0.58 -0.51
N ASP A 7 0.19 -1.69 0.21
CA ASP A 7 -0.54 -1.79 1.48
C ASP A 7 0.19 -0.98 2.55
N THR A 8 -0.51 -0.65 3.63
CA THR A 8 0.04 0.14 4.74
C THR A 8 1.34 -0.44 5.28
N ASP A 9 1.40 -1.77 5.48
CA ASP A 9 2.58 -2.42 6.07
C ASP A 9 3.83 -2.24 5.20
N VAL A 10 3.69 -2.20 3.89
CA VAL A 10 4.82 -1.97 2.98
C VAL A 10 5.29 -0.53 3.04
N VAL A 11 4.36 0.44 3.10
CA VAL A 11 4.71 1.85 3.23
C VAL A 11 5.46 2.10 4.55
N ILE A 12 4.93 1.57 5.66
CA ILE A 12 5.57 1.71 6.98
C ILE A 12 6.97 1.09 6.95
N ALA A 13 7.09 -0.13 6.44
CA ALA A 13 8.37 -0.84 6.38
C ALA A 13 9.40 -0.09 5.53
N ALA A 14 8.97 0.50 4.41
CA ALA A 14 9.87 1.26 3.55
C ALA A 14 10.41 2.51 4.25
N LEU A 15 9.64 3.11 5.15
CA LEU A 15 10.01 4.33 5.87
C LEU A 15 10.77 4.07 7.17
N ASP A 16 10.51 2.96 7.83
CA ASP A 16 11.01 2.68 9.18
C ASP A 16 12.14 1.64 9.15
N ARG A 17 13.36 2.11 9.37
CA ARG A 17 14.55 1.25 9.40
C ARG A 17 14.51 0.20 10.51
N GLY A 18 13.72 0.43 11.55
CA GLY A 18 13.53 -0.53 12.64
C GLY A 18 12.51 -1.62 12.36
N ASP A 19 11.79 -1.52 11.23
CA ASP A 19 10.79 -2.52 10.85
C ASP A 19 11.49 -3.80 10.36
N ALA A 20 10.97 -4.95 10.78
CA ALA A 20 11.53 -6.25 10.39
C ALA A 20 11.55 -6.47 8.87
N HIS A 21 10.63 -5.83 8.15
CA HIS A 21 10.52 -5.94 6.68
C HIS A 21 11.16 -4.76 5.94
N HIS A 22 11.91 -3.90 6.64
CA HIS A 22 12.45 -2.68 6.02
C HIS A 22 13.29 -2.98 4.78
N ASP A 23 14.26 -3.88 4.88
CA ASP A 23 15.16 -4.16 3.75
C ASP A 23 14.39 -4.73 2.55
N ALA A 24 13.46 -5.63 2.79
CA ALA A 24 12.64 -6.21 1.72
C ALA A 24 11.77 -5.14 1.05
N ALA A 25 11.13 -4.28 1.84
CA ALA A 25 10.27 -3.22 1.34
C ALA A 25 11.08 -2.18 0.55
N ALA A 26 12.20 -1.73 1.10
CA ALA A 26 13.04 -0.72 0.46
C ALA A 26 13.59 -1.22 -0.88
N ARG A 27 14.04 -2.46 -0.93
CA ARG A 27 14.55 -3.07 -2.17
C ARG A 27 13.44 -3.23 -3.21
N ALA A 28 12.26 -3.67 -2.79
CA ALA A 28 11.12 -3.86 -3.70
C ALA A 28 10.65 -2.54 -4.30
N VAL A 29 10.50 -1.51 -3.47
CA VAL A 29 10.09 -0.17 -3.91
C VAL A 29 11.11 0.39 -4.91
N LYS A 30 12.40 0.30 -4.58
CA LYS A 30 13.47 0.77 -5.47
C LYS A 30 13.46 0.03 -6.81
N ARG A 31 13.37 -1.29 -6.78
CA ARG A 31 13.38 -2.11 -7.98
C ARG A 31 12.20 -1.79 -8.90
N MET A 32 11.00 -1.66 -8.31
CA MET A 32 9.80 -1.33 -9.09
C MET A 32 9.90 0.06 -9.71
N ALA A 33 10.35 1.05 -8.93
CA ALA A 33 10.53 2.41 -9.43
C ALA A 33 11.55 2.47 -10.58
N GLU A 34 12.68 1.79 -10.43
CA GLU A 34 13.71 1.72 -11.47
C GLU A 34 13.20 1.01 -12.73
N GLY A 35 12.30 0.05 -12.58
CA GLY A 35 11.68 -0.67 -13.68
C GLY A 35 10.52 0.06 -14.34
N GLY A 36 10.21 1.28 -13.93
CA GLY A 36 9.14 2.09 -14.51
C GLY A 36 7.75 1.80 -13.97
N THR A 37 7.63 1.02 -12.90
CA THR A 37 6.33 0.77 -12.24
C THR A 37 5.91 2.00 -11.46
N ARG A 38 4.67 2.46 -11.66
CA ARG A 38 4.09 3.50 -10.82
C ARG A 38 3.69 2.91 -9.47
N LEU A 39 4.14 3.56 -8.40
CA LEU A 39 3.83 3.15 -7.04
C LEU A 39 2.67 3.99 -6.52
N LEU A 40 1.62 3.33 -6.07
CA LEU A 40 0.38 3.98 -5.65
C LEU A 40 0.01 3.57 -4.23
N VAL A 41 -0.63 4.47 -3.52
CA VAL A 41 -1.22 4.17 -2.20
C VAL A 41 -2.60 4.81 -2.11
N SER A 42 -3.57 4.07 -1.60
CA SER A 42 -4.88 4.63 -1.28
C SER A 42 -4.73 5.67 -0.15
N PRO A 43 -5.45 6.81 -0.20
CA PRO A 43 -5.45 7.78 0.91
C PRO A 43 -5.79 7.17 2.27
N ILE A 44 -6.57 6.10 2.33
CA ILE A 44 -6.89 5.41 3.58
C ILE A 44 -5.62 4.74 4.16
N ASN A 45 -4.88 4.03 3.33
CA ASN A 45 -3.61 3.41 3.72
C ASN A 45 -2.54 4.45 4.02
N TYR A 46 -2.51 5.54 3.26
CA TYR A 46 -1.64 6.68 3.48
C TYR A 46 -1.88 7.27 4.87
N ALA A 47 -3.15 7.53 5.22
CA ALA A 47 -3.51 8.03 6.55
C ALA A 47 -3.07 7.07 7.65
N GLU A 48 -3.28 5.77 7.47
CA GLU A 48 -2.89 4.76 8.45
C GLU A 48 -1.36 4.75 8.65
N ALA A 49 -0.59 4.88 7.57
CA ALA A 49 0.88 4.94 7.65
C ALA A 49 1.37 6.20 8.35
N LEU A 50 0.58 7.27 8.34
CA LEU A 50 0.94 8.55 8.97
C LEU A 50 0.47 8.69 10.41
N VAL A 51 -0.25 7.71 10.97
CA VAL A 51 -0.78 7.81 12.34
C VAL A 51 0.34 8.05 13.36
N ARG A 52 1.43 7.29 13.33
CA ARG A 52 2.54 7.50 14.26
C ARG A 52 3.30 8.80 13.99
N PRO A 53 3.69 9.12 12.75
CA PRO A 53 4.32 10.41 12.45
C PRO A 53 3.49 11.62 12.83
N ALA A 54 2.16 11.49 12.84
CA ALA A 54 1.26 12.60 13.18
C ALA A 54 1.40 13.10 14.62
N ALA A 55 2.13 12.39 15.47
CA ALA A 55 2.40 12.81 16.85
C ALA A 55 3.20 14.11 16.93
N SER A 56 3.95 14.49 15.89
CA SER A 56 4.66 15.77 15.84
C SER A 56 4.66 16.33 14.42
N LYS A 57 4.74 17.67 14.32
CA LYS A 57 4.78 18.34 13.01
C LYS A 57 6.03 17.96 12.23
N SER A 58 7.18 17.85 12.87
CA SER A 58 8.44 17.50 12.20
C SER A 58 8.43 16.06 11.71
N ALA A 59 7.91 15.12 12.49
CA ALA A 59 7.82 13.72 12.08
C ALA A 59 6.83 13.56 10.91
N MET A 60 5.70 14.26 10.95
CA MET A 60 4.72 14.25 9.87
C MET A 60 5.35 14.75 8.57
N ARG A 61 6.04 15.89 8.62
CA ARG A 61 6.71 16.45 7.44
C ARG A 61 7.75 15.49 6.88
N ALA A 62 8.57 14.91 7.76
CA ALA A 62 9.61 13.96 7.34
C ALA A 62 9.00 12.74 6.65
N ALA A 63 7.92 12.19 7.19
CA ALA A 63 7.24 11.03 6.60
C ALA A 63 6.62 11.36 5.24
N VAL A 64 5.92 12.50 5.15
CA VAL A 64 5.31 12.95 3.89
C VAL A 64 6.39 13.16 2.82
N ASP A 65 7.48 13.82 3.18
CA ASP A 65 8.59 14.07 2.25
C ASP A 65 9.24 12.76 1.80
N ALA A 66 9.41 11.80 2.71
CA ALA A 66 10.01 10.50 2.40
C ALA A 66 9.12 9.70 1.44
N ILE A 67 7.82 9.67 1.68
CA ILE A 67 6.85 8.99 0.78
C ILE A 67 6.94 9.61 -0.61
N ARG A 68 6.95 10.93 -0.69
CA ARG A 68 7.05 11.64 -1.96
C ARG A 68 8.38 11.34 -2.65
N ALA A 69 9.48 11.32 -1.90
CA ALA A 69 10.81 11.04 -2.44
C ALA A 69 10.93 9.61 -3.01
N LEU A 70 10.16 8.67 -2.47
CA LEU A 70 10.10 7.32 -3.01
C LEU A 70 9.27 7.21 -4.30
N GLY A 71 8.63 8.31 -4.72
CA GLY A 71 7.79 8.33 -5.91
C GLY A 71 6.41 7.71 -5.71
N ILE A 72 5.97 7.53 -4.47
CA ILE A 72 4.67 6.96 -4.16
C ILE A 72 3.59 8.03 -4.34
N GLU A 73 2.60 7.75 -5.18
CA GLU A 73 1.52 8.66 -5.51
C GLU A 73 0.21 8.20 -4.87
N LEU A 74 -0.67 9.15 -4.55
CA LEU A 74 -2.00 8.83 -4.04
C LEU A 74 -2.91 8.37 -5.17
N ALA A 75 -3.70 7.33 -4.90
CA ALA A 75 -4.73 6.82 -5.81
C ALA A 75 -6.09 6.95 -5.12
N PRO A 76 -6.79 8.08 -5.25
CA PRO A 76 -8.06 8.32 -4.56
C PRO A 76 -9.12 7.28 -4.95
N PRO A 77 -9.86 6.72 -3.99
CA PRO A 77 -10.89 5.75 -4.28
C PRO A 77 -12.13 6.40 -4.90
N THR A 78 -12.80 5.64 -5.75
CA THR A 78 -14.12 5.98 -6.26
C THR A 78 -15.19 5.33 -5.37
N ALA A 79 -16.46 5.68 -5.61
CA ALA A 79 -17.58 5.02 -4.93
C ALA A 79 -17.56 3.50 -5.19
N PHE A 80 -17.21 3.09 -6.42
CA PHE A 80 -17.13 1.68 -6.79
C PHE A 80 -16.03 0.96 -5.98
N ILE A 81 -14.86 1.58 -5.84
CA ILE A 81 -13.77 1.02 -5.01
C ILE A 81 -14.23 0.89 -3.56
N ALA A 82 -14.90 1.90 -3.02
CA ALA A 82 -15.40 1.86 -1.65
C ALA A 82 -16.40 0.71 -1.42
N GLN A 83 -17.30 0.50 -2.39
CA GLN A 83 -18.26 -0.60 -2.32
C GLN A 83 -17.56 -1.95 -2.33
N ARG A 84 -16.55 -2.13 -3.18
CA ARG A 84 -15.76 -3.37 -3.20
C ARG A 84 -14.99 -3.57 -1.91
N ALA A 85 -14.41 -2.50 -1.36
CA ALA A 85 -13.70 -2.57 -0.09
C ALA A 85 -14.63 -3.05 1.03
N ALA A 86 -15.85 -2.55 1.07
CA ALA A 86 -16.86 -3.00 2.04
C ALA A 86 -17.10 -4.51 1.93
N GLY A 87 -17.16 -5.04 0.70
CA GLY A 87 -17.31 -6.48 0.46
C GLY A 87 -16.11 -7.28 0.96
N PHE A 88 -14.90 -6.83 0.69
CA PHE A 88 -13.68 -7.52 1.13
C PHE A 88 -13.54 -7.55 2.65
N ARG A 89 -14.12 -6.58 3.36
CA ARG A 89 -14.10 -6.58 4.82
C ARG A 89 -14.67 -7.88 5.40
N HIS A 90 -15.62 -8.50 4.71
CA HIS A 90 -16.23 -9.77 5.12
C HIS A 90 -15.31 -10.98 4.91
N THR A 91 -14.17 -10.82 4.24
CA THR A 91 -13.20 -11.91 4.08
C THR A 91 -12.19 -11.98 5.24
N GLY A 92 -12.37 -11.14 6.27
CA GLY A 92 -11.54 -11.18 7.49
C GLY A 92 -10.36 -10.22 7.50
N ILE A 93 -10.24 -9.34 6.51
CA ILE A 93 -9.19 -8.31 6.48
C ILE A 93 -9.77 -6.97 6.97
N SER A 94 -8.88 -6.07 7.39
CA SER A 94 -9.29 -4.75 7.88
C SER A 94 -9.89 -3.90 6.75
N LEU A 95 -10.56 -2.81 7.11
CA LEU A 95 -11.12 -1.90 6.12
C LEU A 95 -10.01 -1.23 5.29
N ALA A 96 -8.91 -0.82 5.93
CA ALA A 96 -7.77 -0.24 5.22
C ALA A 96 -7.16 -1.25 4.23
N ASP A 97 -6.95 -2.50 4.64
CA ASP A 97 -6.46 -3.56 3.76
C ASP A 97 -7.43 -3.81 2.60
N SER A 98 -8.74 -3.73 2.89
CA SER A 98 -9.77 -3.89 1.87
C SER A 98 -9.70 -2.80 0.81
N PHE A 99 -9.41 -1.56 1.21
CA PHE A 99 -9.20 -0.46 0.26
C PHE A 99 -7.97 -0.68 -0.61
N ALA A 100 -6.87 -1.16 -0.05
CA ALA A 100 -5.67 -1.47 -0.82
C ALA A 100 -5.98 -2.53 -1.90
N LEU A 101 -6.63 -3.61 -1.51
CA LEU A 101 -7.00 -4.69 -2.43
C LEU A 101 -7.98 -4.22 -3.51
N ALA A 102 -9.04 -3.49 -3.11
CA ALA A 102 -10.03 -3.00 -4.06
C ALA A 102 -9.41 -2.00 -5.05
N THR A 103 -8.49 -1.17 -4.59
CA THR A 103 -7.77 -0.22 -5.45
C THR A 103 -6.93 -0.98 -6.49
N ALA A 104 -6.17 -1.98 -6.05
CA ALA A 104 -5.33 -2.79 -6.95
C ALA A 104 -6.19 -3.47 -8.04
N LEU A 105 -7.28 -4.10 -7.65
CA LEU A 105 -8.16 -4.78 -8.60
C LEU A 105 -8.80 -3.81 -9.60
N SER A 106 -9.28 -2.67 -9.13
CA SER A 106 -9.94 -1.68 -10.00
C SER A 106 -8.99 -1.06 -11.00
N ARG A 107 -7.71 -0.96 -10.65
CA ARG A 107 -6.70 -0.39 -11.53
C ARG A 107 -5.96 -1.46 -12.34
N ARG A 108 -6.25 -2.73 -12.11
CA ARG A 108 -5.50 -3.85 -12.68
C ARG A 108 -4.01 -3.75 -12.35
N ALA A 109 -3.74 -3.28 -11.14
CA ALA A 109 -2.40 -3.14 -10.59
C ALA A 109 -2.07 -4.36 -9.75
N SER A 110 -0.78 -4.61 -9.54
CA SER A 110 -0.35 -5.57 -8.53
C SER A 110 -0.51 -4.97 -7.13
N LEU A 111 -0.55 -5.83 -6.12
CA LEU A 111 -0.63 -5.44 -4.71
C LEU A 111 0.63 -5.88 -3.98
N ALA A 112 1.27 -4.95 -3.27
CA ALA A 112 2.40 -5.26 -2.41
C ALA A 112 1.92 -5.26 -0.96
N THR A 113 2.05 -6.39 -0.29
CA THR A 113 1.68 -6.57 1.11
C THR A 113 2.50 -7.70 1.73
N PHE A 114 2.79 -7.58 3.03
CA PHE A 114 3.40 -8.66 3.81
C PHE A 114 2.37 -9.46 4.60
N ASP A 115 1.13 -8.96 4.70
CA ASP A 115 0.08 -9.56 5.52
C ASP A 115 -0.44 -10.84 4.86
N ARG A 116 -0.43 -11.95 5.61
CA ARG A 116 -0.84 -13.28 5.10
C ARG A 116 -2.32 -13.32 4.74
N ASP A 117 -3.17 -12.68 5.53
CA ASP A 117 -4.60 -12.69 5.30
C ASP A 117 -4.97 -11.85 4.08
N VAL A 118 -4.30 -10.71 3.91
CA VAL A 118 -4.46 -9.88 2.71
C VAL A 118 -4.00 -10.64 1.47
N ARG A 119 -2.86 -11.32 1.55
CA ARG A 119 -2.34 -12.11 0.43
C ARG A 119 -3.32 -13.20 0.03
N ARG A 120 -3.92 -13.88 1.01
CA ARG A 120 -4.93 -14.92 0.76
C ARG A 120 -6.16 -14.34 0.06
N SER A 121 -6.69 -13.22 0.58
CA SER A 121 -7.85 -12.54 -0.03
C SER A 121 -7.53 -12.04 -1.44
N ALA A 122 -6.32 -11.53 -1.65
CA ALA A 122 -5.88 -11.06 -2.97
C ALA A 122 -5.84 -12.21 -3.99
N ARG A 123 -5.27 -13.35 -3.61
CA ARG A 123 -5.23 -14.53 -4.49
C ARG A 123 -6.64 -15.01 -4.83
N ALA A 124 -7.53 -15.08 -3.85
CA ALA A 124 -8.91 -15.50 -4.08
C ALA A 124 -9.65 -14.54 -5.00
N ALA A 125 -9.33 -13.26 -4.98
CA ALA A 125 -9.94 -12.24 -5.82
C ALA A 125 -9.28 -12.10 -7.19
N GLY A 126 -8.18 -12.81 -7.43
CA GLY A 126 -7.46 -12.75 -8.70
C GLY A 126 -6.51 -11.57 -8.85
N ALA A 127 -6.10 -10.95 -7.75
CA ALA A 127 -5.11 -9.88 -7.78
C ALA A 127 -3.70 -10.46 -7.87
N ASP A 128 -2.84 -9.79 -8.61
CA ASP A 128 -1.42 -10.15 -8.70
C ASP A 128 -0.69 -9.62 -7.46
N LEU A 129 0.20 -10.42 -6.88
CA LEU A 129 1.02 -10.02 -5.75
C LEU A 129 2.40 -9.60 -6.23
N ALA A 130 2.85 -8.41 -5.82
CA ALA A 130 4.12 -7.84 -6.23
C ALA A 130 5.31 -8.40 -5.44
N LEU A 131 5.07 -8.92 -4.22
CA LEU A 131 6.10 -9.48 -3.36
C LEU A 131 6.00 -11.00 -3.34
N PRO A 132 7.14 -11.72 -3.27
CA PRO A 132 7.14 -13.18 -3.23
C PRO A 132 6.53 -13.75 -1.95
#